data_1590a034e9b12d71894c60aa1aa56578
#
_entry.id   1590a034e9b12d71894c60aa1aa56578
#
_cell.length_a   1.000
_cell.length_b   1.000
_cell.length_c   1.000
_cell.angle_alpha   90.00
_cell.angle_beta   90.00
_cell.angle_gamma   90.00
#
_symmetry.space_group_name_H-M   'P 1'
#
loop_
_entity.id
_entity.type
_entity.pdbx_description
1 polymer ?
#
loop_
_entity_poly.entity_id
_entity_poly.type
_entity_poly.pdbx_seq_one_letter_code
_entity_poly.pdbx_strand_id
1 'polypeptide(L)'
;FSLYNDGKRMWAGTFGGGVSCFHDNTWFTLRESDGLNSNTVGSIVSIDENTTMIGGTSGVSIFKTNNQKFSLEMGDILTPSEELSFDKQMEPIKGILKDRFTLTPNPMVYNPSDAEIQFRYRTKLISDPDFSSWSSLSVSPQISYVPQDVGSFQLQIQAVDNRVAFSEIVTVPFNIGRIWYLDPKTAIPFWGSILLLIGFSTVTYINYRKKSIEAEELREAEIERQQAEMEEAREFQQAMLPREMPISDDYAVSYTHLRAHET
;
A
#
# COMPACT_ATOMS: atom_id res chain seq x y z
N PHE A 1 -37.24 -26.23 15.51
CA PHE A 1 -36.60 -25.99 14.20
C PHE A 1 -37.47 -26.55 13.11
N SER A 2 -37.68 -25.79 12.06
CA SER A 2 -38.33 -26.25 10.83
C SER A 2 -37.40 -26.04 9.64
N LEU A 3 -37.34 -27.03 8.75
CA LEU A 3 -36.59 -26.92 7.50
C LEU A 3 -37.57 -27.15 6.35
N TYR A 4 -37.50 -26.35 5.34
CA TYR A 4 -38.30 -26.43 4.14
C TYR A 4 -37.49 -26.10 2.90
N ASN A 5 -37.65 -26.88 1.85
CA ASN A 5 -36.99 -26.65 0.56
C ASN A 5 -38.05 -26.53 -0.52
N ASP A 6 -38.12 -25.40 -1.19
CA ASP A 6 -39.06 -25.14 -2.30
C ASP A 6 -38.47 -25.46 -3.68
N GLY A 7 -37.29 -26.06 -3.73
CA GLY A 7 -36.55 -26.38 -4.96
C GLY A 7 -35.64 -25.27 -5.49
N LYS A 8 -35.86 -24.02 -5.08
CA LYS A 8 -35.02 -22.86 -5.40
C LYS A 8 -34.36 -22.30 -4.14
N ARG A 9 -35.02 -22.40 -2.99
CA ARG A 9 -34.60 -21.84 -1.72
C ARG A 9 -34.70 -22.88 -0.61
N MET A 10 -33.79 -22.81 0.32
CA MET A 10 -33.84 -23.57 1.54
C MET A 10 -34.16 -22.64 2.71
N TRP A 11 -35.22 -22.98 3.44
CA TRP A 11 -35.69 -22.20 4.58
C TRP A 11 -35.44 -22.94 5.88
N ALA A 12 -34.96 -22.21 6.87
CA ALA A 12 -34.70 -22.70 8.22
C ALA A 12 -35.38 -21.80 9.26
N GLY A 13 -36.43 -22.29 9.89
CA GLY A 13 -37.10 -21.63 11.00
C GLY A 13 -36.39 -21.93 12.31
N THR A 14 -36.20 -20.90 13.14
CA THR A 14 -35.46 -20.98 14.38
C THR A 14 -36.32 -20.63 15.60
N PHE A 15 -35.83 -20.94 16.79
CA PHE A 15 -36.48 -20.61 18.04
C PHE A 15 -35.87 -19.29 18.59
N GLY A 16 -36.50 -18.17 18.24
CA GLY A 16 -36.08 -16.82 18.68
C GLY A 16 -35.14 -16.07 17.74
N GLY A 17 -34.64 -16.72 16.65
CA GLY A 17 -33.74 -16.07 15.68
C GLY A 17 -34.43 -15.67 14.37
N GLY A 18 -35.74 -15.88 14.23
CA GLY A 18 -36.47 -15.65 12.99
C GLY A 18 -36.38 -16.82 12.01
N VAL A 19 -36.48 -16.53 10.71
CA VAL A 19 -36.35 -17.51 9.62
C VAL A 19 -35.18 -17.13 8.74
N SER A 20 -34.31 -18.10 8.44
CA SER A 20 -33.22 -17.93 7.49
C SER A 20 -33.58 -18.62 6.17
N CYS A 21 -33.26 -17.93 5.08
CA CYS A 21 -33.44 -18.42 3.71
C CYS A 21 -32.11 -18.47 3.01
N PHE A 22 -31.76 -19.61 2.44
CA PHE A 22 -30.61 -19.78 1.55
C PHE A 22 -31.04 -19.69 0.10
N HIS A 23 -30.52 -18.76 -0.62
CA HIS A 23 -30.81 -18.56 -2.04
C HIS A 23 -29.58 -17.92 -2.73
N ASP A 24 -29.28 -18.38 -3.95
CA ASP A 24 -28.14 -17.87 -4.75
C ASP A 24 -26.84 -17.79 -3.95
N ASN A 25 -26.50 -18.89 -3.29
CA ASN A 25 -25.29 -19.07 -2.47
C ASN A 25 -25.17 -18.08 -1.30
N THR A 26 -26.27 -17.55 -0.80
CA THR A 26 -26.30 -16.53 0.25
C THR A 26 -27.42 -16.82 1.24
N TRP A 27 -27.15 -16.57 2.52
CA TRP A 27 -28.13 -16.64 3.60
C TRP A 27 -28.74 -15.29 3.89
N PHE A 28 -30.06 -15.24 3.97
CA PHE A 28 -30.86 -14.10 4.43
C PHE A 28 -31.56 -14.49 5.71
N THR A 29 -31.68 -13.60 6.66
CA THR A 29 -32.43 -13.84 7.88
C THR A 29 -33.50 -12.78 8.04
N LEU A 30 -34.74 -13.19 8.18
CA LEU A 30 -35.90 -12.35 8.44
C LEU A 30 -36.28 -12.48 9.89
N ARG A 31 -36.59 -11.36 10.52
CA ARG A 31 -36.99 -11.24 11.93
C ARG A 31 -38.25 -10.38 12.08
N GLU A 32 -38.74 -10.22 13.31
CA GLU A 32 -39.85 -9.30 13.60
C GLU A 32 -39.57 -7.86 13.12
N SER A 33 -38.30 -7.38 13.18
CA SER A 33 -37.87 -6.12 12.59
C SER A 33 -38.14 -6.01 11.09
N ASP A 34 -38.16 -7.15 10.40
CA ASP A 34 -38.37 -7.25 8.95
C ASP A 34 -39.82 -7.58 8.58
N GLY A 35 -40.73 -7.60 9.57
CA GLY A 35 -42.13 -7.81 9.40
C GLY A 35 -42.64 -9.24 9.67
N LEU A 36 -41.84 -10.11 10.28
CA LEU A 36 -42.36 -11.39 10.80
C LEU A 36 -43.23 -11.15 12.03
N ASN A 37 -44.29 -11.96 12.20
CA ASN A 37 -45.12 -11.92 13.41
C ASN A 37 -44.43 -12.52 14.64
N SER A 38 -43.40 -13.31 14.45
CA SER A 38 -42.65 -13.95 15.53
C SER A 38 -41.25 -14.35 15.09
N ASN A 39 -40.27 -14.15 15.96
CA ASN A 39 -38.91 -14.68 15.80
C ASN A 39 -38.83 -16.20 16.08
N THR A 40 -39.88 -16.79 16.64
CA THR A 40 -39.97 -18.25 16.84
C THR A 40 -40.83 -18.85 15.74
N VAL A 41 -40.17 -19.56 14.82
CA VAL A 41 -40.77 -20.12 13.62
C VAL A 41 -40.85 -21.64 13.71
N GLY A 42 -42.10 -22.16 13.68
CA GLY A 42 -42.39 -23.60 13.81
C GLY A 42 -42.73 -24.29 12.50
N SER A 43 -43.25 -23.57 11.50
CA SER A 43 -43.65 -24.14 10.23
C SER A 43 -43.39 -23.20 9.07
N ILE A 44 -43.03 -23.75 7.91
CA ILE A 44 -42.76 -23.00 6.69
C ILE A 44 -43.35 -23.79 5.53
N VAL A 45 -44.10 -23.14 4.64
CA VAL A 45 -44.65 -23.75 3.44
C VAL A 45 -44.75 -22.72 2.31
N SER A 46 -44.30 -23.06 1.11
CA SER A 46 -44.52 -22.20 -0.07
C SER A 46 -45.88 -22.53 -0.70
N ILE A 47 -46.67 -21.50 -0.98
CA ILE A 47 -47.92 -21.57 -1.69
C ILE A 47 -47.68 -21.59 -3.20
N ASP A 48 -46.76 -20.77 -3.64
CA ASP A 48 -46.30 -20.65 -5.01
C ASP A 48 -44.81 -20.25 -5.06
N GLU A 49 -44.27 -20.06 -6.25
CA GLU A 49 -42.85 -19.75 -6.45
C GLU A 49 -42.37 -18.47 -5.73
N ASN A 50 -43.29 -17.53 -5.45
CA ASN A 50 -42.97 -16.22 -4.89
C ASN A 50 -43.60 -16.01 -3.52
N THR A 51 -44.48 -16.89 -3.05
CA THR A 51 -45.25 -16.71 -1.82
C THR A 51 -44.93 -17.82 -0.85
N THR A 52 -44.37 -17.50 0.29
CA THR A 52 -44.05 -18.43 1.38
C THR A 52 -44.81 -18.03 2.64
N MET A 53 -45.54 -18.96 3.25
CA MET A 53 -46.17 -18.80 4.56
C MET A 53 -45.21 -19.28 5.65
N ILE A 54 -45.06 -18.44 6.68
CA ILE A 54 -44.17 -18.67 7.81
C ILE A 54 -45.02 -18.62 9.08
N GLY A 55 -45.18 -19.76 9.72
CA GLY A 55 -45.94 -19.90 10.95
C GLY A 55 -45.07 -19.79 12.19
N GLY A 56 -45.38 -18.84 13.04
CA GLY A 56 -44.69 -18.59 14.31
C GLY A 56 -45.67 -18.67 15.49
N THR A 57 -45.16 -18.42 16.69
CA THR A 57 -45.96 -18.45 17.93
C THR A 57 -47.03 -17.37 17.99
N SER A 58 -46.84 -16.25 17.29
CA SER A 58 -47.76 -15.10 17.30
C SER A 58 -48.65 -15.02 16.04
N GLY A 59 -48.66 -16.07 15.19
CA GLY A 59 -49.46 -16.11 13.98
C GLY A 59 -48.70 -16.51 12.72
N VAL A 60 -49.25 -16.18 11.56
CA VAL A 60 -48.70 -16.51 10.25
C VAL A 60 -48.29 -15.25 9.54
N SER A 61 -47.05 -15.24 9.03
CA SER A 61 -46.55 -14.20 8.13
C SER A 61 -46.56 -14.70 6.68
N ILE A 62 -46.99 -13.86 5.75
CA ILE A 62 -46.92 -14.15 4.32
C ILE A 62 -45.77 -13.38 3.73
N PHE A 63 -44.75 -14.11 3.36
CA PHE A 63 -43.56 -13.52 2.73
C PHE A 63 -43.69 -13.64 1.21
N LYS A 64 -43.58 -12.50 0.52
CA LYS A 64 -43.56 -12.42 -0.93
C LYS A 64 -42.17 -12.01 -1.42
N THR A 65 -41.53 -12.91 -2.16
CA THR A 65 -40.27 -12.55 -2.82
C THR A 65 -40.53 -11.61 -4.02
N ASN A 66 -39.67 -10.64 -4.18
CA ASN A 66 -39.71 -9.82 -5.37
C ASN A 66 -38.64 -10.28 -6.36
N ASN A 67 -39.07 -10.83 -7.50
CA ASN A 67 -38.15 -11.30 -8.54
C ASN A 67 -37.72 -10.18 -9.51
N GLN A 68 -38.21 -8.95 -9.31
CA GLN A 68 -37.81 -7.83 -10.13
C GLN A 68 -36.43 -7.33 -9.67
N LYS A 69 -35.50 -7.27 -10.61
CA LYS A 69 -34.20 -6.63 -10.37
C LYS A 69 -34.40 -5.11 -10.27
N PHE A 70 -33.74 -4.51 -9.33
CA PHE A 70 -33.68 -3.07 -9.21
C PHE A 70 -32.33 -2.51 -9.69
N SER A 71 -32.29 -1.25 -10.06
CA SER A 71 -31.07 -0.62 -10.51
C SER A 71 -30.15 -0.32 -9.33
N LEU A 72 -28.87 -0.54 -9.56
CA LEU A 72 -27.80 -0.16 -8.66
C LEU A 72 -26.88 0.81 -9.39
N GLU A 73 -26.81 2.02 -8.89
CA GLU A 73 -25.83 2.98 -9.35
C GLU A 73 -24.61 2.96 -8.42
N MET A 74 -23.46 3.28 -8.96
CA MET A 74 -22.27 3.49 -8.16
C MET A 74 -22.10 4.98 -7.95
N GLY A 75 -21.97 5.40 -6.72
CA GLY A 75 -21.54 6.75 -6.36
C GLY A 75 -20.03 6.90 -6.45
N ASP A 76 -19.50 7.80 -5.66
CA ASP A 76 -18.08 8.08 -5.66
C ASP A 76 -17.25 6.94 -5.12
N ILE A 77 -16.06 6.78 -5.69
CA ILE A 77 -15.06 5.81 -5.30
C ILE A 77 -13.88 6.55 -4.69
N LEU A 78 -13.67 6.36 -3.39
CA LEU A 78 -12.54 6.93 -2.69
C LEU A 78 -11.33 6.03 -2.87
N THR A 79 -10.28 6.58 -3.46
CA THR A 79 -8.95 5.96 -3.52
C THR A 79 -8.03 6.63 -2.49
N PRO A 80 -6.85 6.10 -2.19
CA PRO A 80 -5.90 6.76 -1.28
C PRO A 80 -5.43 8.14 -1.75
N SER A 81 -5.51 8.43 -3.05
CA SER A 81 -4.99 9.66 -3.67
C SER A 81 -6.08 10.65 -4.06
N GLU A 82 -7.26 10.18 -4.41
CA GLU A 82 -8.33 11.01 -4.99
C GLU A 82 -9.71 10.37 -4.85
N GLU A 83 -10.73 11.18 -5.03
CA GLU A 83 -12.12 10.77 -5.14
C GLU A 83 -12.51 10.75 -6.63
N LEU A 84 -13.00 9.60 -7.09
CA LEU A 84 -13.37 9.37 -8.47
C LEU A 84 -14.89 9.22 -8.58
N SER A 85 -15.50 9.95 -9.50
CA SER A 85 -16.89 9.71 -9.86
C SER A 85 -17.01 8.53 -10.81
N PHE A 86 -17.92 7.61 -10.51
CA PHE A 86 -18.08 6.40 -11.31
C PHE A 86 -18.79 6.69 -12.63
N ASP A 87 -18.18 6.25 -13.73
CA ASP A 87 -18.81 6.15 -15.05
C ASP A 87 -18.73 4.70 -15.54
N LYS A 88 -19.79 4.20 -16.18
CA LYS A 88 -19.84 2.84 -16.75
C LYS A 88 -18.76 2.57 -17.81
N GLN A 89 -18.20 3.61 -18.41
CA GLN A 89 -17.13 3.55 -19.41
C GLN A 89 -15.76 4.00 -18.85
N MET A 90 -15.62 4.11 -17.52
CA MET A 90 -14.38 4.59 -16.93
C MET A 90 -13.20 3.66 -17.22
N GLU A 91 -12.02 4.26 -17.32
CA GLU A 91 -10.77 3.51 -17.34
C GLU A 91 -10.58 2.71 -16.03
N PRO A 92 -9.82 1.59 -16.07
CA PRO A 92 -9.52 0.84 -14.86
C PRO A 92 -8.88 1.72 -13.78
N ILE A 93 -9.45 1.67 -12.58
CA ILE A 93 -8.94 2.40 -11.41
C ILE A 93 -7.55 1.89 -11.09
N LYS A 94 -6.57 2.80 -11.09
CA LYS A 94 -5.18 2.49 -10.78
C LYS A 94 -4.94 2.57 -9.28
N GLY A 95 -4.20 1.61 -8.76
CA GLY A 95 -3.80 1.59 -7.36
C GLY A 95 -2.59 0.71 -7.13
N ILE A 96 -2.17 0.64 -5.87
CA ILE A 96 -1.04 -0.17 -5.44
C ILE A 96 -1.55 -1.29 -4.53
N LEU A 97 -0.83 -2.40 -4.47
CA LEU A 97 -1.15 -3.51 -3.59
C LEU A 97 -1.29 -3.02 -2.13
N LYS A 98 -2.37 -3.43 -1.46
CA LYS A 98 -2.78 -3.03 -0.11
C LYS A 98 -3.40 -1.63 0.01
N ASP A 99 -3.58 -0.91 -1.07
CA ASP A 99 -4.41 0.29 -1.04
C ASP A 99 -5.84 -0.05 -0.63
N ARG A 100 -6.47 0.87 0.08
CA ARG A 100 -7.87 0.74 0.47
C ARG A 100 -8.74 1.55 -0.46
N PHE A 101 -9.69 0.89 -1.10
CA PHE A 101 -10.71 1.52 -1.93
C PHE A 101 -12.04 1.48 -1.18
N THR A 102 -12.73 2.61 -1.11
CA THR A 102 -14.07 2.67 -0.54
C THR A 102 -15.06 3.00 -1.65
N LEU A 103 -15.99 2.08 -1.87
CA LEU A 103 -17.01 2.19 -2.91
C LEU A 103 -18.34 2.46 -2.23
N THR A 104 -19.11 3.42 -2.77
CA THR A 104 -20.42 3.80 -2.23
C THR A 104 -21.50 3.42 -3.23
N PRO A 105 -22.05 2.19 -3.17
CA PRO A 105 -23.17 1.79 -4.02
C PRO A 105 -24.45 2.51 -3.60
N ASN A 106 -25.21 2.99 -4.57
CA ASN A 106 -26.45 3.70 -4.37
C ASN A 106 -27.61 2.91 -5.02
N PRO A 107 -28.37 2.14 -4.27
CA PRO A 107 -29.47 1.34 -4.80
C PRO A 107 -30.68 2.23 -5.11
N MET A 108 -31.17 2.17 -6.33
CA MET A 108 -32.36 2.84 -6.77
C MET A 108 -33.60 1.98 -6.46
N VAL A 109 -33.95 1.93 -5.18
CA VAL A 109 -35.12 1.20 -4.70
C VAL A 109 -36.10 2.16 -4.05
N TYR A 110 -37.34 2.14 -4.50
CA TYR A 110 -38.42 2.69 -3.71
C TYR A 110 -38.80 1.66 -2.63
N ASN A 111 -38.27 1.86 -1.44
CA ASN A 111 -38.60 0.99 -0.31
C ASN A 111 -39.48 1.76 0.69
N PRO A 112 -40.79 1.49 0.75
CA PRO A 112 -41.70 2.15 1.69
C PRO A 112 -41.55 1.62 3.13
N SER A 113 -40.83 0.53 3.34
CA SER A 113 -40.45 0.03 4.66
C SER A 113 -38.98 0.31 4.89
N ASP A 114 -38.58 0.70 6.10
CA ASP A 114 -37.17 0.95 6.51
C ASP A 114 -36.28 -0.32 6.45
N ALA A 115 -36.51 -1.18 5.46
CA ALA A 115 -35.81 -2.41 5.27
C ALA A 115 -34.35 -2.14 4.86
N GLU A 116 -33.43 -2.68 5.61
CA GLU A 116 -32.02 -2.55 5.39
C GLU A 116 -31.60 -3.24 4.09
N ILE A 117 -31.05 -2.46 3.17
CA ILE A 117 -30.42 -3.01 1.97
C ILE A 117 -29.06 -3.50 2.33
N GLN A 118 -28.74 -4.71 1.93
CA GLN A 118 -27.46 -5.35 2.17
C GLN A 118 -26.68 -5.44 0.87
N PHE A 119 -25.35 -5.42 0.97
CA PHE A 119 -24.45 -5.45 -0.17
C PHE A 119 -23.56 -6.67 -0.11
N ARG A 120 -23.24 -7.23 -1.29
CA ARG A 120 -22.24 -8.26 -1.46
C ARG A 120 -21.34 -7.94 -2.65
N TYR A 121 -20.13 -8.44 -2.65
CA TYR A 121 -19.21 -8.26 -3.75
C TYR A 121 -18.46 -9.56 -4.05
N ARG A 122 -17.92 -9.65 -5.25
CA ARG A 122 -16.99 -10.69 -5.67
C ARG A 122 -15.97 -10.13 -6.63
N THR A 123 -14.84 -10.82 -6.75
CA THR A 123 -13.72 -10.39 -7.58
C THR A 123 -13.37 -11.45 -8.61
N LYS A 124 -12.79 -11.00 -9.70
CA LYS A 124 -12.22 -11.87 -10.73
C LYS A 124 -10.93 -11.22 -11.26
N LEU A 125 -9.82 -11.94 -11.22
CA LEU A 125 -8.63 -11.55 -11.96
C LEU A 125 -8.90 -11.78 -13.46
N ILE A 126 -8.46 -10.88 -14.35
CA ILE A 126 -8.74 -11.03 -15.80
C ILE A 126 -8.12 -12.31 -16.36
N SER A 127 -7.03 -12.80 -15.76
CA SER A 127 -6.40 -14.07 -16.12
C SER A 127 -7.21 -15.31 -15.69
N ASP A 128 -8.13 -15.16 -14.75
CA ASP A 128 -8.86 -16.30 -14.19
C ASP A 128 -10.14 -16.58 -15.00
N PRO A 129 -10.57 -17.83 -15.13
CA PRO A 129 -11.79 -18.16 -15.87
C PRO A 129 -13.06 -17.71 -15.15
N ASP A 130 -13.09 -17.79 -13.80
CA ASP A 130 -14.28 -17.61 -13.00
C ASP A 130 -14.16 -16.52 -11.95
N PHE A 131 -15.31 -16.01 -11.48
CA PHE A 131 -15.36 -15.11 -10.33
C PHE A 131 -15.18 -15.88 -9.02
N SER A 132 -14.63 -15.21 -8.01
CA SER A 132 -14.65 -15.73 -6.65
C SER A 132 -16.08 -15.93 -6.16
N SER A 133 -16.26 -16.66 -5.06
CA SER A 133 -17.54 -16.70 -4.34
C SER A 133 -17.95 -15.28 -3.90
N TRP A 134 -19.26 -15.06 -3.77
CA TRP A 134 -19.77 -13.83 -3.18
C TRP A 134 -19.30 -13.68 -1.73
N SER A 135 -18.98 -12.46 -1.33
CA SER A 135 -18.73 -12.13 0.08
C SER A 135 -19.99 -12.34 0.93
N SER A 136 -19.84 -12.35 2.24
CA SER A 136 -20.97 -12.23 3.16
C SER A 136 -21.72 -10.92 2.91
N LEU A 137 -23.03 -10.91 3.21
CA LEU A 137 -23.84 -9.71 3.17
C LEU A 137 -23.41 -8.71 4.23
N SER A 138 -23.35 -7.44 3.87
CA SER A 138 -23.04 -6.33 4.76
C SER A 138 -24.11 -5.25 4.64
N VAL A 139 -24.57 -4.74 5.75
CA VAL A 139 -25.51 -3.61 5.84
C VAL A 139 -24.79 -2.27 5.60
N SER A 140 -23.47 -2.25 5.69
CA SER A 140 -22.70 -1.02 5.48
C SER A 140 -22.96 -0.43 4.09
N PRO A 141 -23.33 0.84 3.98
CA PRO A 141 -23.52 1.52 2.71
C PRO A 141 -22.20 1.73 1.95
N GLN A 142 -21.07 1.45 2.60
CA GLN A 142 -19.75 1.57 2.03
C GLN A 142 -19.06 0.21 2.01
N ILE A 143 -18.55 -0.15 0.86
CA ILE A 143 -17.76 -1.36 0.66
C ILE A 143 -16.29 -0.99 0.68
N SER A 144 -15.58 -1.42 1.72
CA SER A 144 -14.13 -1.26 1.81
C SER A 144 -13.45 -2.47 1.18
N TYR A 145 -12.73 -2.25 0.10
CA TYR A 145 -12.01 -3.29 -0.63
C TYR A 145 -10.51 -3.06 -0.58
N VAL A 146 -9.75 -4.11 -0.25
CA VAL A 146 -8.28 -4.10 -0.24
C VAL A 146 -7.79 -5.23 -1.15
N PRO A 147 -7.16 -4.92 -2.29
CA PRO A 147 -6.62 -5.92 -3.20
C PRO A 147 -5.56 -6.79 -2.52
N GLN A 148 -5.65 -8.10 -2.74
CA GLN A 148 -4.68 -9.08 -2.22
C GLN A 148 -3.59 -9.39 -3.24
N ASP A 149 -3.90 -9.25 -4.54
CA ASP A 149 -3.03 -9.58 -5.66
C ASP A 149 -2.80 -8.39 -6.59
N VAL A 150 -1.72 -8.44 -7.35
CA VAL A 150 -1.40 -7.47 -8.40
C VAL A 150 -1.97 -7.94 -9.74
N GLY A 151 -2.40 -6.99 -10.56
CA GLY A 151 -2.93 -7.28 -11.88
C GLY A 151 -4.19 -6.50 -12.19
N SER A 152 -4.80 -6.82 -13.33
CA SER A 152 -6.08 -6.27 -13.73
C SER A 152 -7.20 -7.21 -13.28
N PHE A 153 -8.16 -6.68 -12.54
CA PHE A 153 -9.31 -7.45 -12.06
C PHE A 153 -10.59 -6.67 -12.12
N GLN A 154 -11.69 -7.36 -12.00
CA GLN A 154 -13.04 -6.81 -11.95
C GLN A 154 -13.64 -7.08 -10.59
N LEU A 155 -14.17 -6.05 -9.96
CA LEU A 155 -14.97 -6.12 -8.75
C LEU A 155 -16.45 -6.00 -9.15
N GLN A 156 -17.23 -7.01 -8.85
CA GLN A 156 -18.68 -7.00 -9.03
C GLN A 156 -19.38 -6.75 -7.71
N ILE A 157 -20.31 -5.81 -7.71
CA ILE A 157 -21.12 -5.43 -6.55
C ILE A 157 -22.59 -5.66 -6.86
N GLN A 158 -23.31 -6.17 -5.88
CA GLN A 158 -24.73 -6.38 -5.96
C GLN A 158 -25.39 -6.02 -4.63
N ALA A 159 -26.48 -5.31 -4.68
CA ALA A 159 -27.34 -5.04 -3.54
C ALA A 159 -28.45 -6.08 -3.44
N VAL A 160 -28.89 -6.33 -2.23
CA VAL A 160 -29.95 -7.29 -1.91
C VAL A 160 -30.93 -6.62 -0.94
N ASP A 161 -32.19 -6.66 -1.30
CA ASP A 161 -33.30 -6.22 -0.46
C ASP A 161 -33.73 -7.36 0.49
N ASN A 162 -34.31 -7.05 1.62
CA ASN A 162 -34.85 -8.01 2.59
C ASN A 162 -35.96 -8.92 2.00
N ARG A 163 -36.56 -8.57 0.85
CA ARG A 163 -37.50 -9.42 0.10
C ARG A 163 -36.81 -10.38 -0.85
N VAL A 164 -35.50 -10.59 -0.68
CA VAL A 164 -34.67 -11.46 -1.52
C VAL A 164 -34.65 -10.98 -3.00
N ALA A 165 -34.89 -9.70 -3.24
CA ALA A 165 -34.69 -9.10 -4.53
C ALA A 165 -33.23 -8.67 -4.70
N PHE A 166 -32.68 -8.97 -5.87
CA PHE A 166 -31.30 -8.64 -6.22
C PHE A 166 -31.26 -7.43 -7.16
N SER A 167 -30.29 -6.58 -6.97
CA SER A 167 -30.02 -5.50 -7.93
C SER A 167 -29.39 -6.04 -9.22
N GLU A 168 -29.29 -5.17 -10.21
CA GLU A 168 -28.33 -5.35 -11.28
C GLU A 168 -26.91 -5.38 -10.73
N ILE A 169 -26.02 -6.09 -11.43
CA ILE A 169 -24.61 -6.19 -11.03
C ILE A 169 -23.85 -5.02 -11.63
N VAL A 170 -23.19 -4.24 -10.77
CA VAL A 170 -22.24 -3.22 -11.18
C VAL A 170 -20.83 -3.78 -11.17
N THR A 171 -20.09 -3.56 -12.27
CA THR A 171 -18.71 -4.03 -12.40
C THR A 171 -17.76 -2.85 -12.44
N VAL A 172 -16.79 -2.84 -11.53
CA VAL A 172 -15.75 -1.82 -11.42
C VAL A 172 -14.41 -2.44 -11.81
N PRO A 173 -13.75 -1.95 -12.86
CA PRO A 173 -12.46 -2.46 -13.27
C PRO A 173 -11.33 -1.81 -12.45
N PHE A 174 -10.35 -2.61 -12.06
CA PHE A 174 -9.15 -2.19 -11.33
C PHE A 174 -7.87 -2.66 -12.03
N ASN A 175 -6.82 -1.86 -11.91
CA ASN A 175 -5.46 -2.23 -12.31
C ASN A 175 -4.50 -1.94 -11.15
N ILE A 176 -4.11 -2.98 -10.43
CA ILE A 176 -3.29 -2.89 -9.23
C ILE A 176 -1.84 -3.24 -9.56
N GLY A 177 -0.98 -2.27 -9.34
CA GLY A 177 0.46 -2.40 -9.51
C GLY A 177 1.20 -2.76 -8.21
N ARG A 178 2.48 -3.06 -8.35
CA ARG A 178 3.41 -3.12 -7.22
C ARG A 178 3.93 -1.72 -6.92
N ILE A 179 4.39 -1.52 -5.69
CA ILE A 179 5.13 -0.32 -5.34
C ILE A 179 6.36 -0.23 -6.25
N TRP A 180 6.64 0.94 -6.82
CA TRP A 180 7.66 1.16 -7.87
C TRP A 180 9.05 0.62 -7.53
N TYR A 181 9.46 0.67 -6.25
CA TYR A 181 10.77 0.18 -5.79
C TYR A 181 10.83 -1.35 -5.59
N LEU A 182 9.69 -2.04 -5.66
CA LEU A 182 9.56 -3.51 -5.63
C LEU A 182 9.23 -4.09 -7.01
N ASP A 183 8.88 -3.26 -7.99
CA ASP A 183 8.66 -3.72 -9.35
C ASP A 183 10.03 -3.98 -10.02
N PRO A 184 10.33 -5.21 -10.48
CA PRO A 184 11.61 -5.54 -11.10
C PRO A 184 11.99 -4.62 -12.26
N LYS A 185 11.02 -4.12 -13.02
CA LYS A 185 11.26 -3.24 -14.17
C LYS A 185 11.82 -1.87 -13.77
N THR A 186 11.43 -1.35 -12.63
CA THR A 186 11.89 -0.05 -12.12
C THR A 186 12.92 -0.19 -11.02
N ALA A 187 12.82 -1.21 -10.19
CA ALA A 187 13.73 -1.47 -9.08
C ALA A 187 15.15 -1.82 -9.54
N ILE A 188 15.30 -2.68 -10.55
CA ILE A 188 16.63 -3.11 -11.04
C ILE A 188 17.46 -1.92 -11.55
N PRO A 189 16.97 -1.07 -12.48
CA PRO A 189 17.74 0.09 -12.93
C PRO A 189 17.98 1.11 -11.82
N PHE A 190 17.04 1.31 -10.92
CA PHE A 190 17.18 2.24 -9.80
C PHE A 190 18.26 1.80 -8.80
N TRP A 191 18.16 0.59 -8.27
CA TRP A 191 19.15 0.05 -7.34
C TRP A 191 20.50 -0.19 -8.00
N GLY A 192 20.49 -0.60 -9.29
CA GLY A 192 21.70 -0.74 -10.10
C GLY A 192 22.46 0.57 -10.27
N SER A 193 21.76 1.69 -10.52
CA SER A 193 22.37 3.01 -10.63
C SER A 193 23.00 3.48 -9.31
N ILE A 194 22.34 3.22 -8.18
CA ILE A 194 22.87 3.54 -6.84
C ILE A 194 24.17 2.74 -6.57
N LEU A 195 24.18 1.44 -6.87
CA LEU A 195 25.37 0.61 -6.70
C LEU A 195 26.54 1.08 -7.58
N LEU A 196 26.27 1.48 -8.82
CA LEU A 196 27.29 2.05 -9.72
C LEU A 196 27.86 3.37 -9.16
N LEU A 197 27.02 4.25 -8.62
CA LEU A 197 27.46 5.50 -8.01
C LEU A 197 28.33 5.26 -6.78
N ILE A 198 27.96 4.31 -5.93
CA ILE A 198 28.75 3.91 -4.77
C ILE A 198 30.12 3.35 -5.23
N GLY A 199 30.11 2.45 -6.22
CA GLY A 199 31.32 1.88 -6.79
C GLY A 199 32.25 2.95 -7.35
N PHE A 200 31.72 3.86 -8.16
CA PHE A 200 32.46 4.97 -8.74
C PHE A 200 33.04 5.89 -7.66
N SER A 201 32.24 6.25 -6.66
CA SER A 201 32.68 7.06 -5.53
C SER A 201 33.82 6.38 -4.77
N THR A 202 33.72 5.09 -4.52
CA THR A 202 34.74 4.30 -3.81
C THR A 202 36.05 4.27 -4.58
N VAL A 203 36.00 4.00 -5.88
CA VAL A 203 37.19 4.01 -6.75
C VAL A 203 37.84 5.41 -6.80
N THR A 204 37.03 6.45 -6.93
CA THR A 204 37.51 7.83 -6.93
C THR A 204 38.17 8.18 -5.60
N TYR A 205 37.58 7.79 -4.48
CA TYR A 205 38.15 7.99 -3.13
C TYR A 205 39.48 7.26 -2.97
N ILE A 206 39.58 6.02 -3.40
CA ILE A 206 40.86 5.25 -3.32
C ILE A 206 41.94 5.91 -4.18
N ASN A 207 41.61 6.34 -5.38
CA ASN A 207 42.54 7.03 -6.26
C ASN A 207 42.98 8.38 -5.69
N TYR A 208 42.07 9.11 -5.08
CA TYR A 208 42.39 10.36 -4.40
C TYR A 208 43.35 10.12 -3.22
N ARG A 209 43.08 9.13 -2.39
CA ARG A 209 43.96 8.75 -1.27
C ARG A 209 45.35 8.34 -1.73
N LYS A 210 45.48 7.56 -2.79
CA LYS A 210 46.79 7.20 -3.37
C LYS A 210 47.57 8.40 -3.78
N LYS A 211 46.93 9.33 -4.52
CA LYS A 211 47.60 10.60 -4.95
C LYS A 211 48.00 11.51 -3.78
N SER A 212 47.20 11.53 -2.71
CA SER A 212 47.56 12.34 -1.52
C SER A 212 48.77 11.77 -0.79
N ILE A 213 48.89 10.45 -0.68
CA ILE A 213 50.07 9.79 -0.08
C ILE A 213 51.31 10.03 -0.94
N GLU A 214 51.24 9.84 -2.25
CA GLU A 214 52.36 10.14 -3.16
C GLU A 214 52.81 11.63 -3.09
N ALA A 215 51.84 12.53 -2.94
CA ALA A 215 52.15 13.96 -2.79
C ALA A 215 52.77 14.29 -1.42
N GLU A 216 52.44 13.59 -0.35
CA GLU A 216 53.10 13.74 0.96
C GLU A 216 54.51 13.19 0.92
N GLU A 217 54.77 12.02 0.34
CA GLU A 217 56.12 11.45 0.17
C GLU A 217 57.02 12.37 -0.64
N LEU A 218 56.51 12.97 -1.73
CA LEU A 218 57.25 13.92 -2.51
C LEU A 218 57.60 15.19 -1.74
N ARG A 219 56.70 15.70 -0.93
CA ARG A 219 56.94 16.88 -0.08
C ARG A 219 57.97 16.58 1.02
N GLU A 220 57.89 15.42 1.65
CA GLU A 220 58.87 15.00 2.66
C GLU A 220 60.26 14.89 2.04
N ALA A 221 60.39 14.25 0.86
CA ALA A 221 61.65 14.14 0.13
C ALA A 221 62.22 15.52 -0.29
N GLU A 222 61.35 16.47 -0.63
CA GLU A 222 61.76 17.84 -1.01
C GLU A 222 62.23 18.63 0.23
N ILE A 223 61.57 18.46 1.37
CA ILE A 223 61.99 19.05 2.66
C ILE A 223 63.35 18.46 3.12
N GLU A 224 63.57 17.16 3.02
CA GLU A 224 64.84 16.53 3.34
C GLU A 224 65.98 17.05 2.45
N ARG A 225 65.74 17.21 1.14
CA ARG A 225 66.70 17.85 0.24
C ARG A 225 67.03 19.27 0.64
N GLN A 226 66.05 20.09 0.91
CA GLN A 226 66.28 21.48 1.35
C GLN A 226 67.05 21.54 2.67
N GLN A 227 66.76 20.65 3.61
CA GLN A 227 67.50 20.53 4.86
C GLN A 227 68.97 20.12 4.64
N ALA A 228 69.20 19.11 3.78
CA ALA A 228 70.56 18.71 3.42
C ALA A 228 71.36 19.84 2.72
N GLU A 229 70.76 20.57 1.79
CA GLU A 229 71.38 21.70 1.15
C GLU A 229 71.70 22.85 2.14
N MET A 230 70.83 23.10 3.11
CA MET A 230 71.05 24.08 4.16
C MET A 230 72.18 23.64 5.11
N GLU A 231 72.25 22.38 5.40
CA GLU A 231 73.30 21.81 6.30
C GLU A 231 74.69 21.86 5.61
N GLU A 232 74.71 21.52 4.32
CA GLU A 232 75.93 21.64 3.50
C GLU A 232 76.39 23.09 3.38
N ALA A 233 75.44 24.06 3.15
CA ALA A 233 75.75 25.51 3.13
C ALA A 233 76.21 25.98 4.48
N ARG A 234 75.71 25.48 5.58
CA ARG A 234 76.15 25.80 6.97
C ARG A 234 77.53 25.29 7.27
N GLU A 235 77.88 24.07 6.88
CA GLU A 235 79.18 23.48 7.00
C GLU A 235 80.18 24.27 6.19
N PHE A 236 79.87 24.72 4.95
CA PHE A 236 80.69 25.50 4.12
C PHE A 236 80.96 26.92 4.74
N GLN A 237 79.93 27.56 5.34
CA GLN A 237 80.09 28.81 6.06
C GLN A 237 80.96 28.64 7.31
N GLN A 238 80.77 27.50 8.06
CA GLN A 238 81.65 27.25 9.21
C GLN A 238 83.11 26.98 8.81
N ALA A 239 83.33 26.33 7.68
CA ALA A 239 84.70 26.08 7.17
C ALA A 239 85.38 27.34 6.68
N MET A 240 84.64 28.39 6.26
CA MET A 240 85.20 29.67 5.85
C MET A 240 85.49 30.62 7.05
N LEU A 241 84.99 30.35 8.22
CA LEU A 241 85.29 31.14 9.39
C LEU A 241 86.70 30.82 9.83
N PRO A 242 87.60 31.86 10.02
CA PRO A 242 88.97 31.67 10.48
C PRO A 242 88.95 31.06 11.88
N ARG A 243 89.66 29.91 12.01
CA ARG A 243 89.77 29.13 13.30
C ARG A 243 90.45 29.85 14.43
N GLU A 244 91.15 30.92 14.06
CA GLU A 244 91.85 31.81 15.05
C GLU A 244 91.49 33.26 14.72
N MET A 245 90.85 33.94 15.69
CA MET A 245 90.69 35.38 15.58
C MET A 245 92.04 36.04 15.77
N PRO A 246 92.45 36.92 14.84
CA PRO A 246 93.64 37.78 15.10
C PRO A 246 93.32 38.66 16.33
N ILE A 247 94.10 38.50 17.40
CA ILE A 247 94.03 39.34 18.57
C ILE A 247 94.58 40.71 18.10
N SER A 248 93.66 41.66 17.85
CA SER A 248 93.95 43.05 17.59
C SER A 248 93.42 43.87 18.77
N ASP A 249 94.26 44.48 19.51
CA ASP A 249 93.95 45.20 20.74
C ASP A 249 93.11 46.47 20.54
N ASP A 250 92.72 46.83 19.29
CA ASP A 250 92.11 48.16 19.02
C ASP A 250 90.66 48.17 18.56
N TYR A 251 89.92 47.02 18.38
CA TYR A 251 88.50 47.08 17.99
C TYR A 251 87.73 46.03 18.69
N ALA A 252 87.02 46.44 19.74
CA ALA A 252 85.88 45.62 20.30
C ALA A 252 84.67 45.64 19.36
N VAL A 253 84.63 44.78 18.39
CA VAL A 253 83.40 44.57 17.59
C VAL A 253 82.49 43.63 18.36
N SER A 254 81.42 44.22 18.86
CA SER A 254 80.38 43.47 19.59
C SER A 254 79.59 42.58 18.61
N TYR A 255 79.80 41.27 18.66
CA TYR A 255 78.97 40.24 17.95
C TYR A 255 77.67 39.93 18.74
N THR A 256 76.83 40.93 18.97
CA THR A 256 75.57 40.77 19.68
C THR A 256 74.37 40.53 18.79
N HIS A 257 74.53 40.35 17.45
CA HIS A 257 73.37 40.26 16.55
C HIS A 257 73.12 38.89 15.87
N LEU A 258 73.74 37.79 16.28
CA LEU A 258 73.52 36.48 15.65
C LEU A 258 72.87 35.48 16.57
N ARG A 259 72.23 35.90 17.68
CA ARG A 259 71.55 34.99 18.61
C ARG A 259 70.11 35.34 18.89
N ALA A 260 69.40 35.85 17.90
CA ALA A 260 68.00 36.25 18.08
C ALA A 260 67.06 35.67 17.00
N HIS A 261 67.20 34.45 16.61
CA HIS A 261 66.14 33.69 15.87
C HIS A 261 66.24 32.19 16.17
N GLU A 262 66.19 31.81 17.44
CA GLU A 262 65.83 30.52 17.89
C GLU A 262 64.71 30.69 18.95
N THR A 263 63.47 30.82 18.49
CA THR A 263 62.23 30.40 19.18
C THR A 263 61.22 30.02 18.13
#